data_e85c43c9e3bd19049d07cb2efe53cfcd
#
_entry.id   e85c43c9e3bd19049d07cb2efe53cfcd
#
_cell.length_a   1.000
_cell.length_b   1.000
_cell.length_c   1.000
_cell.angle_alpha   90.00
_cell.angle_beta   90.00
_cell.angle_gamma   90.00
#
_symmetry.space_group_name_H-M   'P 1'
#
loop_
_entity.id
_entity.type
_entity.pdbx_description
1 polymer ?
#
loop_
_entity_poly.entity_id
_entity_poly.type
_entity_poly.pdbx_seq_one_letter_code
_entity_poly.pdbx_strand_id
1 'polypeptide(L)'
;MRKYKVGLALSGGSVKGLAHLGAIKAFEENDIEINVMSGVSAGSLIAALYADGNSVEQILAFFKKAKFFDMVDFNFNIFKGKGGGLTAVRPFKEKLKNMMRSRTFEDLNIPIVVSATDLIEGHTAYFSSGELIEPLIASSSVPLLFNPVKIDGKLYIDGGIMSNIAATVLREDCEHLVGIHVNPICHQEVTTGIASVSNRVFDLVINGSSTESEKAVCDMIINTEKACKYGMFGTDKADEIYKIGYEAALEMLLNQG
;
A
#
# COMPACT_ATOMS: atom_id res chain seq x y z
N MET A 1 -0.25 -27.58 10.81
CA MET A 1 -1.33 -26.90 10.05
C MET A 1 -1.00 -25.41 10.04
N ARG A 2 -1.06 -24.78 8.88
CA ARG A 2 -0.90 -23.32 8.75
C ARG A 2 -2.08 -22.63 9.44
N LYS A 3 -1.84 -21.42 9.97
CA LYS A 3 -2.80 -20.70 10.81
C LYS A 3 -3.96 -20.10 10.01
N TYR A 4 -3.70 -19.70 8.76
CA TYR A 4 -4.64 -19.01 7.89
C TYR A 4 -4.83 -19.78 6.59
N LYS A 5 -6.06 -19.83 6.06
CA LYS A 5 -6.35 -20.45 4.78
C LYS A 5 -5.89 -19.57 3.63
N VAL A 6 -6.29 -18.30 3.61
CA VAL A 6 -5.94 -17.34 2.56
C VAL A 6 -5.32 -16.08 3.17
N GLY A 7 -4.11 -15.75 2.71
CA GLY A 7 -3.43 -14.49 3.00
C GLY A 7 -3.30 -13.61 1.76
N LEU A 8 -3.43 -12.29 1.94
CA LEU A 8 -3.17 -11.30 0.89
C LEU A 8 -1.98 -10.42 1.25
N ALA A 9 -1.01 -10.32 0.34
CA ALA A 9 0.10 -9.37 0.43
C ALA A 9 -0.13 -8.21 -0.56
N LEU A 10 -0.43 -7.02 -0.03
CA LEU A 10 -0.81 -5.84 -0.80
C LEU A 10 0.40 -4.90 -0.99
N SER A 11 0.80 -4.70 -2.25
CA SER A 11 1.93 -3.82 -2.55
C SER A 11 1.63 -2.34 -2.31
N GLY A 12 2.67 -1.54 -2.18
CA GLY A 12 2.59 -0.10 -2.37
C GLY A 12 2.29 0.26 -3.83
N GLY A 13 1.85 1.50 -4.06
CA GLY A 13 1.54 1.93 -5.43
C GLY A 13 0.81 3.26 -5.53
N SER A 14 0.79 4.05 -4.47
CA SER A 14 0.13 5.36 -4.44
C SER A 14 -1.33 5.24 -4.90
N VAL A 15 -1.82 6.08 -5.85
CA VAL A 15 -3.21 6.01 -6.35
C VAL A 15 -3.53 4.65 -7.01
N LYS A 16 -2.55 3.97 -7.58
CA LYS A 16 -2.74 2.62 -8.18
C LYS A 16 -3.16 1.59 -7.12
N GLY A 17 -2.89 1.86 -5.83
CA GLY A 17 -3.38 1.05 -4.71
C GLY A 17 -4.88 0.83 -4.73
N LEU A 18 -5.68 1.72 -5.35
CA LEU A 18 -7.12 1.52 -5.49
C LEU A 18 -7.49 0.24 -6.28
N ALA A 19 -6.56 -0.32 -7.05
CA ALA A 19 -6.74 -1.63 -7.68
C ALA A 19 -6.84 -2.78 -6.65
N HIS A 20 -6.24 -2.66 -5.47
CA HIS A 20 -6.44 -3.63 -4.40
C HIS A 20 -7.91 -3.79 -4.02
N LEU A 21 -8.65 -2.68 -3.99
CA LEU A 21 -10.08 -2.70 -3.68
C LEU A 21 -10.88 -3.50 -4.71
N GLY A 22 -10.52 -3.36 -5.99
CA GLY A 22 -11.12 -4.16 -7.06
C GLY A 22 -10.81 -5.65 -6.89
N ALA A 23 -9.56 -5.98 -6.60
CA ALA A 23 -9.16 -7.36 -6.35
C ALA A 23 -9.87 -7.96 -5.12
N ILE A 24 -9.92 -7.24 -4.00
CA ILE A 24 -10.66 -7.67 -2.81
C ILE A 24 -12.13 -7.91 -3.13
N LYS A 25 -12.77 -7.03 -3.94
CA LYS A 25 -14.15 -7.20 -4.35
C LYS A 25 -14.38 -8.47 -5.16
N ALA A 26 -13.45 -8.80 -6.06
CA ALA A 26 -13.52 -10.05 -6.81
C ALA A 26 -13.41 -11.28 -5.89
N PHE A 27 -12.60 -11.23 -4.84
CA PHE A 27 -12.54 -12.31 -3.82
C PHE A 27 -13.87 -12.42 -3.07
N GLU A 28 -14.46 -11.30 -2.60
CA GLU A 28 -15.76 -11.29 -1.91
C GLU A 28 -16.86 -11.93 -2.78
N GLU A 29 -16.94 -11.56 -4.07
CA GLU A 29 -17.98 -12.04 -4.99
C GLU A 29 -17.80 -13.51 -5.42
N ASN A 30 -16.63 -14.10 -5.15
CA ASN A 30 -16.34 -15.52 -5.36
C ASN A 30 -16.25 -16.31 -4.05
N ASP A 31 -16.83 -15.80 -2.96
CA ASP A 31 -16.89 -16.44 -1.64
C ASP A 31 -15.51 -16.86 -1.07
N ILE A 32 -14.45 -16.11 -1.42
CA ILE A 32 -13.11 -16.34 -0.90
C ILE A 32 -12.87 -15.47 0.31
N GLU A 33 -12.85 -16.09 1.48
CA GLU A 33 -12.60 -15.43 2.75
C GLU A 33 -11.12 -15.07 2.92
N ILE A 34 -10.82 -13.81 3.19
CA ILE A 34 -9.48 -13.29 3.48
C ILE A 34 -9.24 -13.40 4.98
N ASN A 35 -8.23 -14.19 5.40
CA ASN A 35 -8.01 -14.49 6.82
C ASN A 35 -6.87 -13.67 7.44
N VAL A 36 -5.94 -13.15 6.64
CA VAL A 36 -4.83 -12.29 7.08
C VAL A 36 -4.35 -11.43 5.92
N MET A 37 -3.85 -10.23 6.22
CA MET A 37 -3.25 -9.38 5.19
C MET A 37 -1.91 -8.81 5.64
N SER A 38 -1.03 -8.53 4.67
CA SER A 38 0.09 -7.61 4.86
C SER A 38 -0.04 -6.47 3.85
N GLY A 39 0.53 -5.32 4.21
CA GLY A 39 0.46 -4.16 3.32
C GLY A 39 1.67 -3.26 3.41
N VAL A 40 1.96 -2.63 2.29
CA VAL A 40 3.00 -1.62 2.13
C VAL A 40 2.36 -0.34 1.59
N SER A 41 2.64 0.82 2.18
CA SER A 41 2.17 2.13 1.69
C SER A 41 0.64 2.14 1.46
N ALA A 42 0.18 2.44 0.25
CA ALA A 42 -1.25 2.40 -0.09
C ALA A 42 -1.91 1.04 0.23
N GLY A 43 -1.18 -0.07 0.04
CA GLY A 43 -1.66 -1.40 0.40
C GLY A 43 -1.90 -1.56 1.90
N SER A 44 -1.07 -0.97 2.75
CA SER A 44 -1.25 -1.00 4.21
C SER A 44 -2.50 -0.23 4.66
N LEU A 45 -2.77 0.93 4.03
CA LEU A 45 -3.97 1.73 4.30
C LEU A 45 -5.25 0.97 3.92
N ILE A 46 -5.23 0.32 2.76
CA ILE A 46 -6.38 -0.47 2.28
C ILE A 46 -6.60 -1.70 3.14
N ALA A 47 -5.52 -2.45 3.47
CA ALA A 47 -5.60 -3.60 4.37
C ALA A 47 -6.20 -3.22 5.73
N ALA A 48 -5.73 -2.11 6.33
CA ALA A 48 -6.20 -1.66 7.62
C ALA A 48 -7.68 -1.22 7.59
N LEU A 49 -8.08 -0.43 6.59
CA LEU A 49 -9.46 0.02 6.45
C LEU A 49 -10.43 -1.14 6.19
N TYR A 50 -10.01 -2.12 5.38
CA TYR A 50 -10.81 -3.31 5.12
C TYR A 50 -10.91 -4.21 6.37
N ALA A 51 -9.78 -4.44 7.05
CA ALA A 51 -9.74 -5.20 8.29
C ALA A 51 -10.53 -4.56 9.44
N ASP A 52 -10.69 -3.24 9.41
CA ASP A 52 -11.53 -2.47 10.34
C ASP A 52 -13.04 -2.63 10.08
N GLY A 53 -13.44 -3.39 9.04
CA GLY A 53 -14.82 -3.69 8.69
C GLY A 53 -15.49 -2.63 7.81
N ASN A 54 -14.74 -1.80 7.11
CA ASN A 54 -15.29 -0.92 6.07
C ASN A 54 -15.49 -1.70 4.77
N SER A 55 -16.60 -1.44 4.06
CA SER A 55 -16.80 -2.04 2.74
C SER A 55 -15.84 -1.45 1.69
N VAL A 56 -15.61 -2.21 0.63
CA VAL A 56 -14.81 -1.78 -0.52
C VAL A 56 -15.27 -0.42 -1.05
N GLU A 57 -16.60 -0.21 -1.16
CA GLU A 57 -17.19 1.03 -1.63
C GLU A 57 -16.96 2.21 -0.69
N GLN A 58 -17.01 1.97 0.63
CA GLN A 58 -16.72 2.98 1.65
C GLN A 58 -15.27 3.43 1.57
N ILE A 59 -14.35 2.48 1.41
CA ILE A 59 -12.90 2.77 1.28
C ILE A 59 -12.62 3.54 -0.01
N LEU A 60 -13.21 3.12 -1.13
CA LEU A 60 -13.06 3.82 -2.42
C LEU A 60 -13.58 5.26 -2.33
N ALA A 61 -14.76 5.46 -1.73
CA ALA A 61 -15.34 6.79 -1.51
C ALA A 61 -14.46 7.67 -0.59
N PHE A 62 -13.86 7.07 0.45
CA PHE A 62 -12.94 7.76 1.35
C PHE A 62 -11.73 8.31 0.58
N PHE A 63 -11.04 7.49 -0.22
CA PHE A 63 -9.87 7.94 -0.97
C PHE A 63 -10.21 8.99 -2.03
N LYS A 64 -11.34 8.86 -2.72
CA LYS A 64 -11.85 9.88 -3.65
C LYS A 64 -12.08 11.23 -2.95
N LYS A 65 -12.71 11.22 -1.77
CA LYS A 65 -13.02 12.43 -1.00
C LYS A 65 -11.82 13.01 -0.27
N ALA A 66 -10.94 12.15 0.23
CA ALA A 66 -9.79 12.56 1.03
C ALA A 66 -8.76 13.31 0.22
N LYS A 67 -8.73 13.08 -1.11
CA LYS A 67 -7.69 13.60 -2.02
C LYS A 67 -6.27 13.33 -1.49
N PHE A 68 -6.07 12.16 -0.84
CA PHE A 68 -4.79 11.82 -0.21
C PHE A 68 -3.64 11.92 -1.20
N PHE A 69 -3.85 11.39 -2.41
CA PHE A 69 -2.85 11.40 -3.46
C PHE A 69 -2.69 12.76 -4.15
N ASP A 70 -3.67 13.69 -3.96
CA ASP A 70 -3.60 15.07 -4.46
C ASP A 70 -2.98 16.02 -3.44
N MET A 71 -2.88 15.63 -2.15
CA MET A 71 -2.35 16.46 -1.07
C MET A 71 -0.83 16.61 -1.12
N VAL A 72 -0.18 15.86 -1.97
CA VAL A 72 1.22 16.08 -2.32
C VAL A 72 1.29 17.26 -3.28
N ASP A 73 1.00 18.43 -2.74
CA ASP A 73 1.21 19.67 -3.47
C ASP A 73 2.73 19.85 -3.65
N PHE A 74 3.20 19.63 -4.88
CA PHE A 74 4.58 19.86 -5.30
C PHE A 74 4.95 21.34 -5.22
N ASN A 75 4.49 22.03 -4.20
CA ASN A 75 5.03 23.33 -3.86
C ASN A 75 6.47 23.14 -3.37
N PHE A 76 7.37 23.35 -4.28
CA PHE A 76 8.83 23.28 -4.24
C PHE A 76 9.48 24.14 -3.13
N ASN A 77 8.86 24.24 -1.97
CA ASN A 77 9.43 24.86 -0.77
C ASN A 77 10.32 23.90 0.04
N ILE A 78 10.54 22.67 -0.47
CA ILE A 78 11.44 21.66 0.14
C ILE A 78 12.85 22.23 0.39
N PHE A 79 13.33 23.10 -0.50
CA PHE A 79 14.66 23.72 -0.37
C PHE A 79 14.72 24.95 0.54
N LYS A 80 13.61 25.42 1.13
CA LYS A 80 13.61 26.59 2.01
C LYS A 80 13.71 26.27 3.52
N GLY A 81 14.05 25.03 3.88
CA GLY A 81 14.43 24.68 5.27
C GLY A 81 13.32 24.82 6.34
N LYS A 82 12.09 25.06 5.95
CA LYS A 82 10.95 25.14 6.88
C LYS A 82 10.03 23.96 6.59
N GLY A 83 10.22 22.88 7.32
CA GLY A 83 9.39 21.68 7.51
C GLY A 83 8.04 21.55 6.76
N GLY A 84 8.03 21.61 5.42
CA GLY A 84 6.79 21.58 4.64
C GLY A 84 6.08 20.22 4.60
N GLY A 85 6.80 19.12 4.81
CA GLY A 85 6.23 17.77 4.73
C GLY A 85 5.26 17.42 5.89
N LEU A 86 5.52 17.90 7.11
CA LEU A 86 4.68 17.61 8.29
C LEU A 86 3.25 18.15 8.19
N THR A 87 3.02 19.22 7.45
CA THR A 87 1.71 19.86 7.34
C THR A 87 0.74 19.09 6.43
N ALA A 88 1.24 18.38 5.43
CA ALA A 88 0.38 17.64 4.49
C ALA A 88 -0.16 16.31 5.08
N VAL A 89 0.60 15.64 5.94
CA VAL A 89 0.22 14.34 6.54
C VAL A 89 -0.83 14.49 7.65
N ARG A 90 -0.80 15.59 8.42
CA ARG A 90 -1.73 15.79 9.55
C ARG A 90 -3.21 15.74 9.17
N PRO A 91 -3.68 16.45 8.14
CA PRO A 91 -5.08 16.39 7.74
C PRO A 91 -5.52 15.00 7.30
N PHE A 92 -4.62 14.25 6.63
CA PHE A 92 -4.91 12.87 6.24
C PHE A 92 -4.98 11.94 7.46
N LYS A 93 -4.03 12.05 8.39
CA LYS A 93 -4.01 11.29 9.63
C LYS A 93 -5.31 11.46 10.42
N GLU A 94 -5.82 12.70 10.54
CA GLU A 94 -7.10 12.96 11.22
C GLU A 94 -8.29 12.36 10.45
N LYS A 95 -8.29 12.45 9.12
CA LYS A 95 -9.33 11.79 8.30
C LYS A 95 -9.30 10.28 8.46
N LEU A 96 -8.10 9.67 8.45
CA LEU A 96 -7.92 8.24 8.66
C LEU A 96 -8.43 7.81 10.04
N LYS A 97 -8.04 8.54 11.11
CA LYS A 97 -8.53 8.32 12.47
C LYS A 97 -10.06 8.39 12.57
N ASN A 98 -10.68 9.32 11.84
CA ASN A 98 -12.15 9.46 11.85
C ASN A 98 -12.85 8.35 11.04
N MET A 99 -12.20 7.78 10.05
CA MET A 99 -12.73 6.67 9.27
C MET A 99 -12.64 5.35 10.03
N MET A 100 -11.55 5.13 10.76
CA MET A 100 -11.27 3.90 11.49
C MET A 100 -11.96 3.87 12.86
N ARG A 101 -12.51 2.71 13.20
CA ARG A 101 -13.06 2.38 14.53
C ARG A 101 -11.98 1.87 15.46
N SER A 102 -11.11 1.01 14.95
CA SER A 102 -9.97 0.41 15.65
C SER A 102 -8.89 1.44 15.98
N ARG A 103 -8.21 1.24 17.10
CA ARG A 103 -7.06 2.07 17.53
C ARG A 103 -5.78 1.25 17.60
N THR A 104 -5.90 -0.05 17.79
CA THR A 104 -4.80 -1.00 17.85
C THR A 104 -4.96 -2.07 16.77
N PHE A 105 -3.89 -2.79 16.47
CA PHE A 105 -3.94 -3.94 15.56
C PHE A 105 -4.86 -5.04 16.09
N GLU A 106 -4.92 -5.19 17.40
CA GLU A 106 -5.73 -6.21 18.08
C GLU A 106 -7.24 -5.95 17.97
N ASP A 107 -7.65 -4.71 17.71
CA ASP A 107 -9.07 -4.33 17.52
C ASP A 107 -9.61 -4.71 16.13
N LEU A 108 -8.74 -5.04 15.17
CA LEU A 108 -9.13 -5.32 13.79
C LEU A 108 -9.83 -6.68 13.65
N ASN A 109 -10.82 -6.76 12.76
CA ASN A 109 -11.55 -8.00 12.46
C ASN A 109 -10.70 -9.05 11.75
N ILE A 110 -9.71 -8.60 10.97
CA ILE A 110 -8.74 -9.44 10.24
C ILE A 110 -7.35 -9.03 10.69
N PRO A 111 -6.49 -9.96 11.11
CA PRO A 111 -5.10 -9.66 11.44
C PRO A 111 -4.36 -9.04 10.24
N ILE A 112 -3.58 -7.99 10.49
CA ILE A 112 -2.75 -7.39 9.45
C ILE A 112 -1.31 -7.20 9.91
N VAL A 113 -0.39 -7.15 8.93
CA VAL A 113 0.99 -6.73 9.12
C VAL A 113 1.27 -5.52 8.26
N VAL A 114 1.74 -4.44 8.86
CA VAL A 114 2.14 -3.21 8.18
C VAL A 114 3.65 -3.17 8.05
N SER A 115 4.17 -2.95 6.84
CA SER A 115 5.59 -2.85 6.56
C SER A 115 6.01 -1.38 6.44
N ALA A 116 7.10 -1.01 7.11
CA ALA A 116 7.77 0.26 6.94
C ALA A 116 9.30 0.06 6.85
N THR A 117 10.04 1.07 6.44
CA THR A 117 11.51 1.04 6.42
C THR A 117 12.07 1.76 7.63
N ASP A 118 12.85 1.06 8.47
CA ASP A 118 13.66 1.69 9.53
C ASP A 118 14.78 2.50 8.84
N LEU A 119 14.71 3.83 8.98
CA LEU A 119 15.64 4.73 8.30
C LEU A 119 17.04 4.72 8.93
N ILE A 120 17.17 4.30 10.18
CA ILE A 120 18.44 4.27 10.91
C ILE A 120 19.17 2.96 10.66
N GLU A 121 18.46 1.83 10.79
CA GLU A 121 19.05 0.50 10.69
C GLU A 121 19.09 -0.03 9.22
N GLY A 122 18.31 0.59 8.32
CA GLY A 122 18.30 0.23 6.90
C GLY A 122 17.68 -1.13 6.59
N HIS A 123 16.65 -1.53 7.34
CA HIS A 123 15.93 -2.78 7.11
C HIS A 123 14.41 -2.59 7.14
N THR A 124 13.67 -3.61 6.68
CA THR A 124 12.21 -3.66 6.78
C THR A 124 11.80 -3.87 8.24
N ALA A 125 10.90 -3.01 8.73
CA ALA A 125 10.23 -3.17 10.01
C ALA A 125 8.78 -3.60 9.78
N TYR A 126 8.30 -4.54 10.59
CA TYR A 126 6.93 -5.05 10.56
C TYR A 126 6.20 -4.69 11.84
N PHE A 127 4.98 -4.19 11.69
CA PHE A 127 4.08 -3.84 12.80
C PHE A 127 2.81 -4.67 12.70
N SER A 128 2.46 -5.37 13.77
CA SER A 128 1.27 -6.24 13.85
C SER A 128 0.62 -6.22 15.23
N SER A 129 1.04 -5.31 16.11
CA SER A 129 0.50 -5.16 17.46
C SER A 129 0.62 -3.71 17.95
N GLY A 130 -0.20 -3.35 18.94
CA GLY A 130 -0.21 -2.04 19.55
C GLY A 130 -0.87 -0.96 18.69
N GLU A 131 -0.39 0.27 18.76
CA GLU A 131 -0.99 1.44 18.11
C GLU A 131 -0.93 1.32 16.59
N LEU A 132 -2.07 1.56 15.92
CA LEU A 132 -2.25 1.25 14.50
C LEU A 132 -1.90 2.42 13.57
N ILE A 133 -2.24 3.64 13.96
CA ILE A 133 -2.21 4.81 13.05
C ILE A 133 -0.78 5.23 12.69
N GLU A 134 0.14 5.26 13.66
CA GLU A 134 1.51 5.70 13.40
C GLU A 134 2.25 4.76 12.42
N PRO A 135 2.17 3.42 12.55
CA PRO A 135 2.70 2.49 11.54
C PRO A 135 2.11 2.69 10.15
N LEU A 136 0.80 2.95 10.02
CA LEU A 136 0.15 3.22 8.73
C LEU A 136 0.69 4.49 8.08
N ILE A 137 0.86 5.56 8.86
CA ILE A 137 1.45 6.81 8.38
C ILE A 137 2.92 6.60 8.01
N ALA A 138 3.69 5.86 8.83
CA ALA A 138 5.09 5.53 8.54
C ALA A 138 5.23 4.77 7.23
N SER A 139 4.42 3.72 7.05
CA SER A 139 4.37 2.90 5.84
C SER A 139 4.07 3.71 4.57
N SER A 140 3.37 4.84 4.71
CA SER A 140 2.96 5.71 3.60
C SER A 140 3.79 7.00 3.49
N SER A 141 4.87 7.12 4.28
CA SER A 141 5.73 8.31 4.30
C SER A 141 6.80 8.23 3.22
N VAL A 142 6.39 8.48 1.97
CA VAL A 142 7.28 8.49 0.79
C VAL A 142 8.37 9.53 0.96
N PRO A 143 9.66 9.14 0.85
CA PRO A 143 10.79 10.07 0.95
C PRO A 143 10.66 11.23 -0.04
N LEU A 144 11.18 12.38 0.33
CA LEU A 144 11.11 13.66 -0.38
C LEU A 144 9.71 14.31 -0.38
N LEU A 145 8.64 13.55 -0.18
CA LEU A 145 7.27 14.07 -0.12
C LEU A 145 6.80 14.28 1.32
N PHE A 146 7.15 13.34 2.20
CA PHE A 146 6.77 13.35 3.60
C PHE A 146 7.97 13.23 4.52
N ASN A 147 7.81 13.75 5.75
CA ASN A 147 8.83 13.57 6.77
C ASN A 147 8.77 12.15 7.36
N PRO A 148 9.92 11.61 7.81
CA PRO A 148 9.95 10.36 8.57
C PRO A 148 9.06 10.43 9.81
N VAL A 149 8.41 9.31 10.13
CA VAL A 149 7.58 9.14 11.32
C VAL A 149 8.43 8.56 12.45
N LYS A 150 8.30 9.15 13.64
CA LYS A 150 9.00 8.63 14.82
C LYS A 150 8.09 7.73 15.64
N ILE A 151 8.48 6.45 15.79
CA ILE A 151 7.80 5.45 16.62
C ILE A 151 8.85 4.87 17.59
N ASP A 152 8.59 4.91 18.87
CA ASP A 152 9.47 4.37 19.93
C ASP A 152 10.93 4.81 19.81
N GLY A 153 11.16 6.07 19.45
CA GLY A 153 12.49 6.66 19.32
C GLY A 153 13.17 6.44 17.97
N LYS A 154 12.71 5.52 17.14
CA LYS A 154 13.23 5.23 15.80
C LYS A 154 12.49 6.03 14.71
N LEU A 155 13.13 6.21 13.56
CA LEU A 155 12.59 6.91 12.39
C LEU A 155 12.22 5.94 11.29
N TYR A 156 10.98 6.05 10.80
CA TYR A 156 10.45 5.19 9.74
C TYR A 156 9.99 5.99 8.54
N ILE A 157 10.15 5.40 7.36
CA ILE A 157 9.69 5.90 6.07
C ILE A 157 8.92 4.81 5.32
N ASP A 158 8.43 5.12 4.13
CA ASP A 158 7.66 4.20 3.28
C ASP A 158 8.35 2.83 3.15
N GLY A 159 7.57 1.77 3.37
CA GLY A 159 8.05 0.39 3.35
C GLY A 159 8.55 -0.05 1.98
N GLY A 160 8.02 0.54 0.91
CA GLY A 160 8.40 0.24 -0.47
C GLY A 160 9.87 0.47 -0.79
N ILE A 161 10.58 1.27 0.00
CA ILE A 161 12.03 1.50 -0.17
C ILE A 161 12.82 0.19 -0.01
N MET A 162 12.48 -0.64 0.95
CA MET A 162 13.14 -1.93 1.19
C MET A 162 12.47 -3.07 0.45
N SER A 163 11.15 -3.14 0.48
CA SER A 163 10.37 -4.11 -0.29
C SER A 163 8.94 -3.62 -0.51
N ASN A 164 8.48 -3.64 -1.76
CA ASN A 164 7.15 -3.14 -2.11
C ASN A 164 6.01 -4.14 -1.88
N ILE A 165 6.32 -5.39 -1.54
CA ILE A 165 5.36 -6.42 -1.14
C ILE A 165 5.92 -7.08 0.13
N ALA A 166 5.09 -7.26 1.14
CA ALA A 166 5.47 -7.88 2.40
C ALA A 166 4.84 -9.30 2.50
N ALA A 167 5.24 -10.20 1.59
CA ALA A 167 4.68 -11.53 1.48
C ALA A 167 5.38 -12.55 2.40
N THR A 168 6.70 -12.47 2.53
CA THR A 168 7.52 -13.38 3.35
C THR A 168 7.03 -13.44 4.79
N VAL A 169 6.58 -12.31 5.35
CA VAL A 169 6.09 -12.25 6.73
C VAL A 169 4.82 -13.09 6.98
N LEU A 170 4.06 -13.42 5.91
CA LEU A 170 2.85 -14.23 5.99
C LEU A 170 3.06 -15.68 5.53
N ARG A 171 4.17 -15.98 4.81
CA ARG A 171 4.30 -17.25 4.07
C ARG A 171 4.13 -18.50 4.92
N GLU A 172 4.75 -18.53 6.07
CA GLU A 172 4.73 -19.73 6.95
C GLU A 172 3.35 -19.95 7.57
N ASP A 173 2.56 -18.89 7.73
CA ASP A 173 1.25 -18.93 8.38
C ASP A 173 0.09 -19.20 7.39
N CYS A 174 0.28 -19.04 6.07
CA CYS A 174 -0.78 -19.14 5.07
C CYS A 174 -0.74 -20.43 4.25
N GLU A 175 -1.89 -21.08 4.05
CA GLU A 175 -2.04 -22.19 3.09
C GLU A 175 -1.92 -21.67 1.67
N HIS A 176 -2.66 -20.62 1.35
CA HIS A 176 -2.62 -19.91 0.08
C HIS A 176 -2.25 -18.45 0.32
N LEU A 177 -1.15 -18.02 -0.27
CA LEU A 177 -0.69 -16.63 -0.21
C LEU A 177 -0.76 -15.98 -1.57
N VAL A 178 -1.59 -14.95 -1.69
CA VAL A 178 -1.77 -14.18 -2.93
C VAL A 178 -1.11 -12.81 -2.78
N GLY A 179 -0.16 -12.50 -3.66
CA GLY A 179 0.41 -11.18 -3.81
C GLY A 179 -0.41 -10.35 -4.81
N ILE A 180 -0.75 -9.11 -4.44
CA ILE A 180 -1.38 -8.16 -5.35
C ILE A 180 -0.38 -7.02 -5.60
N HIS A 181 0.18 -6.98 -6.81
CA HIS A 181 1.20 -6.02 -7.23
C HIS A 181 0.61 -4.97 -8.16
N VAL A 182 0.36 -3.77 -7.64
CA VAL A 182 -0.36 -2.72 -8.37
C VAL A 182 0.54 -1.68 -9.07
N ASN A 183 1.85 -1.76 -8.87
CA ASN A 183 2.80 -0.82 -9.46
C ASN A 183 3.98 -1.55 -10.16
N PRO A 184 3.74 -2.43 -11.16
CA PRO A 184 4.83 -3.05 -11.90
C PRO A 184 5.65 -2.01 -12.67
N ILE A 185 6.94 -2.33 -12.96
CA ILE A 185 7.78 -1.46 -13.79
C ILE A 185 7.25 -1.47 -15.23
N CYS A 186 6.99 -0.28 -15.73
CA CYS A 186 6.52 -0.08 -17.09
C CYS A 186 7.43 0.89 -17.84
N HIS A 187 7.35 0.85 -19.16
CA HIS A 187 7.98 1.89 -19.99
C HIS A 187 7.32 3.24 -19.69
N GLN A 188 8.14 4.23 -19.39
CA GLN A 188 7.71 5.58 -19.07
C GLN A 188 8.70 6.59 -19.65
N GLU A 189 8.20 7.61 -20.33
CA GLU A 189 9.02 8.75 -20.73
C GLU A 189 9.42 9.56 -19.50
N VAL A 190 10.70 9.88 -19.40
CA VAL A 190 11.28 10.64 -18.30
C VAL A 190 11.88 11.93 -18.84
N THR A 191 11.42 13.06 -18.34
CA THR A 191 12.07 14.36 -18.63
C THR A 191 13.27 14.57 -17.70
N THR A 192 14.18 15.48 -18.05
CA THR A 192 15.38 15.79 -17.26
C THR A 192 15.10 16.60 -15.99
N GLY A 193 13.84 16.96 -15.73
CA GLY A 193 13.44 17.68 -14.52
C GLY A 193 13.61 16.83 -13.25
N ILE A 194 14.10 17.45 -12.18
CA ILE A 194 14.37 16.77 -10.88
C ILE A 194 13.17 15.95 -10.41
N ALA A 195 11.95 16.50 -10.46
CA ALA A 195 10.75 15.80 -10.04
C ALA A 195 10.48 14.54 -10.88
N SER A 196 10.61 14.62 -12.22
CA SER A 196 10.42 13.48 -13.13
C SER A 196 11.45 12.37 -12.85
N VAL A 197 12.73 12.76 -12.71
CA VAL A 197 13.80 11.80 -12.40
C VAL A 197 13.61 11.18 -11.03
N SER A 198 13.27 11.97 -9.99
CA SER A 198 13.07 11.47 -8.63
C SER A 198 11.91 10.48 -8.56
N ASN A 199 10.79 10.77 -9.22
CA ASN A 199 9.66 9.84 -9.29
C ASN A 199 10.05 8.53 -9.98
N ARG A 200 10.80 8.61 -11.08
CA ARG A 200 11.25 7.40 -11.78
C ARG A 200 12.23 6.59 -10.95
N VAL A 201 13.18 7.24 -10.27
CA VAL A 201 14.11 6.56 -9.36
C VAL A 201 13.34 5.85 -8.24
N PHE A 202 12.35 6.52 -7.64
CA PHE A 202 11.49 5.89 -6.64
C PHE A 202 10.77 4.66 -7.19
N ASP A 203 10.13 4.75 -8.37
CA ASP A 203 9.48 3.61 -9.04
C ASP A 203 10.46 2.44 -9.28
N LEU A 204 11.70 2.72 -9.67
CA LEU A 204 12.72 1.70 -9.88
C LEU A 204 13.18 1.05 -8.57
N VAL A 205 13.34 1.84 -7.52
CA VAL A 205 13.75 1.34 -6.18
C VAL A 205 12.70 0.41 -5.61
N ILE A 206 11.43 0.83 -5.59
CA ILE A 206 10.34 0.03 -5.01
C ILE A 206 10.04 -1.26 -5.78
N ASN A 207 10.51 -1.39 -7.02
CA ASN A 207 10.38 -2.59 -7.84
C ASN A 207 11.72 -3.34 -8.01
N GLY A 208 12.65 -3.16 -7.08
CA GLY A 208 13.95 -3.81 -7.10
C GLY A 208 13.91 -5.31 -6.76
N SER A 209 15.07 -5.92 -6.59
CA SER A 209 15.24 -7.35 -6.37
C SER A 209 14.52 -7.90 -5.13
N SER A 210 14.37 -7.09 -4.08
CA SER A 210 13.63 -7.48 -2.88
C SER A 210 12.14 -7.71 -3.16
N THR A 211 11.52 -6.88 -4.00
CA THR A 211 10.12 -7.06 -4.43
C THR A 211 9.93 -8.34 -5.24
N GLU A 212 10.86 -8.69 -6.12
CA GLU A 212 10.79 -9.95 -6.87
C GLU A 212 10.95 -11.17 -5.95
N SER A 213 11.82 -11.09 -4.94
CA SER A 213 11.97 -12.16 -3.94
C SER A 213 10.68 -12.35 -3.11
N GLU A 214 10.00 -11.27 -2.74
CA GLU A 214 8.73 -11.33 -2.03
C GLU A 214 7.61 -11.91 -2.91
N LYS A 215 7.58 -11.57 -4.21
CA LYS A 215 6.62 -12.16 -5.15
C LYS A 215 6.84 -13.66 -5.32
N ALA A 216 8.09 -14.11 -5.30
CA ALA A 216 8.44 -15.53 -5.49
C ALA A 216 7.94 -16.46 -4.37
N VAL A 217 7.63 -15.93 -3.17
CA VAL A 217 7.08 -16.74 -2.07
C VAL A 217 5.55 -16.82 -2.10
N CYS A 218 4.88 -16.05 -2.95
CA CYS A 218 3.43 -16.14 -3.16
C CYS A 218 3.08 -17.36 -4.00
N ASP A 219 1.96 -18.01 -3.70
CA ASP A 219 1.41 -19.07 -4.54
C ASP A 219 0.87 -18.48 -5.86
N MET A 220 0.41 -17.23 -5.80
CA MET A 220 -0.16 -16.50 -6.93
C MET A 220 0.16 -15.02 -6.86
N ILE A 221 0.30 -14.38 -8.05
CA ILE A 221 0.49 -12.94 -8.16
C ILE A 221 -0.56 -12.33 -9.11
N ILE A 222 -1.30 -11.37 -8.61
CA ILE A 222 -2.17 -10.50 -9.40
C ILE A 222 -1.36 -9.25 -9.76
N ASN A 223 -1.00 -9.12 -11.06
CA ASN A 223 -0.33 -7.93 -11.57
C ASN A 223 -1.34 -7.03 -12.28
N THR A 224 -1.32 -5.73 -11.97
CA THR A 224 -2.21 -4.76 -12.61
C THR A 224 -1.46 -3.93 -13.66
N GLU A 225 -0.88 -4.58 -14.66
CA GLU A 225 -0.09 -3.91 -15.72
C GLU A 225 -0.85 -2.79 -16.42
N LYS A 226 -2.15 -2.95 -16.64
CA LYS A 226 -3.02 -1.92 -17.24
C LYS A 226 -3.06 -0.62 -16.43
N ALA A 227 -2.70 -0.66 -15.13
CA ALA A 227 -2.61 0.52 -14.27
C ALA A 227 -1.33 1.35 -14.49
N CYS A 228 -0.37 0.86 -15.25
CA CYS A 228 0.89 1.53 -15.55
C CYS A 228 0.73 2.92 -16.21
N LYS A 229 -0.33 3.10 -16.99
CA LYS A 229 -0.64 4.36 -17.67
C LYS A 229 -1.01 5.51 -16.73
N TYR A 230 -1.30 5.19 -15.45
CA TYR A 230 -1.65 6.20 -14.45
C TYR A 230 -0.43 6.65 -13.67
N GLY A 231 -0.34 7.96 -13.41
CA GLY A 231 0.69 8.55 -12.56
C GLY A 231 0.55 8.15 -11.10
N MET A 232 1.46 8.65 -10.26
CA MET A 232 1.43 8.40 -8.83
C MET A 232 0.30 9.12 -8.10
N PHE A 233 -0.25 10.20 -8.67
CA PHE A 233 -1.18 11.11 -8.01
C PHE A 233 -2.44 11.33 -8.86
N GLY A 234 -3.49 11.81 -8.18
CA GLY A 234 -4.79 12.08 -8.81
C GLY A 234 -5.78 10.95 -8.61
N THR A 235 -6.98 11.28 -8.17
CA THR A 235 -8.07 10.32 -7.91
C THR A 235 -9.18 10.39 -8.95
N ASP A 236 -8.99 11.18 -10.01
CA ASP A 236 -9.93 11.32 -11.13
C ASP A 236 -10.14 10.01 -11.91
N LYS A 237 -9.17 9.08 -11.82
CA LYS A 237 -9.18 7.76 -12.44
C LYS A 237 -9.45 6.60 -11.46
N ALA A 238 -9.94 6.91 -10.26
CA ALA A 238 -10.13 5.93 -9.20
C ALA A 238 -10.99 4.72 -9.64
N ASP A 239 -12.10 4.97 -10.36
CA ASP A 239 -12.98 3.89 -10.83
C ASP A 239 -12.35 3.03 -11.91
N GLU A 240 -11.55 3.63 -12.80
CA GLU A 240 -10.81 2.89 -13.83
C GLU A 240 -9.74 1.98 -13.18
N ILE A 241 -9.01 2.50 -12.19
CA ILE A 241 -7.97 1.75 -11.46
C ILE A 241 -8.61 0.61 -10.66
N TYR A 242 -9.71 0.89 -9.95
CA TYR A 242 -10.50 -0.13 -9.26
C TYR A 242 -10.90 -1.27 -10.21
N LYS A 243 -11.46 -0.93 -11.37
CA LYS A 243 -11.89 -1.92 -12.37
C LYS A 243 -10.74 -2.78 -12.88
N ILE A 244 -9.56 -2.20 -13.08
CA ILE A 244 -8.35 -2.97 -13.48
C ILE A 244 -8.01 -4.03 -12.44
N GLY A 245 -8.03 -3.70 -11.16
CA GLY A 245 -7.78 -4.66 -10.09
C GLY A 245 -8.81 -5.77 -10.03
N TYR A 246 -10.09 -5.44 -10.21
CA TYR A 246 -11.19 -6.40 -10.25
C TYR A 246 -11.04 -7.37 -11.41
N GLU A 247 -10.81 -6.88 -12.64
CA GLU A 247 -10.62 -7.71 -13.82
C GLU A 247 -9.39 -8.62 -13.69
N ALA A 248 -8.26 -8.11 -13.17
CA ALA A 248 -7.05 -8.90 -12.99
C ALA A 248 -7.24 -10.03 -11.96
N ALA A 249 -7.99 -9.79 -10.89
CA ALA A 249 -8.31 -10.82 -9.91
C ALA A 249 -9.26 -11.88 -10.49
N LEU A 250 -10.30 -11.48 -11.21
CA LEU A 250 -11.21 -12.43 -11.88
C LEU A 250 -10.47 -13.31 -12.89
N GLU A 251 -9.58 -12.72 -13.71
CA GLU A 251 -8.78 -13.48 -14.67
C GLU A 251 -7.92 -14.53 -13.97
N MET A 252 -7.31 -14.18 -12.82
CA MET A 252 -6.55 -15.13 -12.02
C MET A 252 -7.44 -16.26 -11.49
N LEU A 253 -8.62 -15.95 -10.94
CA LEU A 253 -9.54 -16.93 -10.36
C LEU A 253 -10.06 -17.91 -11.41
N LEU A 254 -10.39 -17.43 -12.62
CA LEU A 254 -10.87 -18.26 -13.72
C LEU A 254 -9.82 -19.22 -14.28
N ASN A 255 -8.54 -18.87 -14.18
CA ASN A 255 -7.44 -19.71 -14.67
C ASN A 255 -7.07 -20.85 -13.69
N GLN A 256 -7.73 -20.95 -12.55
CA GLN A 256 -7.49 -21.98 -11.53
C GLN A 256 -8.58 -23.05 -11.45
N GLY A 257 -9.70 -22.88 -12.14
CA GLY A 257 -10.80 -23.85 -12.25
C GLY A 257 -10.66 -24.68 -13.51
#